data_f518264bbe598628056868eca58e63aa
#
_entry.id   f518264bbe598628056868eca58e63aa
#
_cell.length_a   1.000
_cell.length_b   1.000
_cell.length_c   1.000
_cell.angle_alpha   90.00
_cell.angle_beta   90.00
_cell.angle_gamma   90.00
#
_symmetry.space_group_name_H-M   'P 1'
#
loop_
_entity.id
_entity.type
_entity.pdbx_description
1 polymer ?
#
loop_
_entity_poly.entity_id
_entity_poly.type
_entity_poly.pdbx_seq_one_letter_code
_entity_poly.pdbx_strand_id
1 'polypeptide(L)' 'MIEYLQELRVREGNQVRIIDSHIFKEKCMTDEELEAKKIEFSEYMQETYASKGINLEIIENSITEVR' A
#
# COMPACT_ATOMS: atom_id res chain seq x y z
N MET A 1 -3.60 -20.88 -2.67
CA MET A 1 -3.82 -19.42 -2.64
C MET A 1 -2.50 -18.73 -2.38
N ILE A 2 -2.27 -17.61 -3.07
CA ILE A 2 -1.02 -16.87 -2.97
C ILE A 2 -1.25 -15.62 -2.11
N GLU A 3 -0.39 -15.41 -1.14
CA GLU A 3 -0.45 -14.23 -0.27
C GLU A 3 0.62 -13.23 -0.68
N TYR A 4 0.21 -11.96 -0.75
CA TYR A 4 1.13 -10.85 -0.98
C TYR A 4 1.03 -9.89 0.19
N LEU A 5 2.16 -9.28 0.54
CA LEU A 5 2.20 -8.23 1.53
C LEU A 5 2.50 -6.91 0.83
N GLN A 6 1.61 -5.95 0.99
CA GLN A 6 1.84 -4.59 0.52
C GLN A 6 2.23 -3.73 1.71
N GLU A 7 3.34 -3.02 1.58
CA GLU A 7 3.84 -2.13 2.61
C GLU A 7 3.96 -0.71 2.06
N LEU A 8 3.31 0.22 2.76
CA LEU A 8 3.48 1.65 2.49
C LEU A 8 4.32 2.24 3.60
N ARG A 9 5.45 2.85 3.24
CA ARG A 9 6.19 3.68 4.17
C ARG A 9 5.71 5.11 3.95
N VAL A 10 5.18 5.71 4.99
CA VAL A 10 4.52 7.00 4.89
C VAL A 10 5.09 7.97 5.91
N ARG A 11 5.02 9.26 5.58
CA ARG A 11 5.33 10.33 6.51
C ARG A 11 4.07 11.09 6.84
N GLU A 12 3.83 11.23 8.14
CA GLU A 12 2.74 12.04 8.69
C GLU A 12 3.39 13.08 9.60
N GLY A 13 3.49 14.32 9.13
CA GLY A 13 4.22 15.34 9.85
C GLY A 13 5.69 14.96 9.99
N ASN A 14 6.17 14.79 11.23
CA ASN A 14 7.55 14.39 11.51
C ASN A 14 7.71 12.89 11.77
N GLN A 15 6.63 12.14 11.64
CA GLN A 15 6.66 10.71 11.93
C GLN A 15 6.63 9.88 10.66
N VAL A 16 7.47 8.84 10.63
CA VAL A 16 7.47 7.85 9.56
C VAL A 16 6.85 6.58 10.11
N ARG A 17 5.89 6.03 9.37
CA ARG A 17 5.20 4.80 9.77
C ARG A 17 5.11 3.84 8.60
N ILE A 18 4.84 2.58 8.91
CA ILE A 18 4.60 1.56 7.89
C ILE A 18 3.16 1.10 8.02
N ILE A 19 2.44 1.12 6.90
CA ILE A 19 1.05 0.64 6.83
C ILE A 19 1.04 -0.59 5.93
N ASP A 20 0.56 -1.70 6.46
CA ASP A 20 0.57 -2.98 5.77
C ASP A 20 -0.82 -3.39 5.32
N SER A 21 -0.88 -4.13 4.21
CA SER A 21 -2.10 -4.75 3.74
C SER A 21 -1.75 -6.13 3.17
N HIS A 22 -2.58 -7.13 3.46
CA HIS A 22 -2.43 -8.47 2.92
C HIS A 22 -3.39 -8.66 1.75
N ILE A 23 -2.88 -9.24 0.66
CA ILE A 23 -3.65 -9.50 -0.56
C ILE A 23 -3.59 -11.00 -0.83
N PHE A 24 -4.76 -11.63 -1.02
CA PHE A 24 -4.84 -13.05 -1.30
C PHE A 24 -5.39 -13.26 -2.71
N LYS A 25 -4.67 -14.02 -3.53
CA LYS A 25 -5.04 -14.30 -4.92
C LYS A 25 -4.92 -15.80 -5.21
N GLU A 26 -5.75 -16.30 -6.11
CA GLU A 26 -5.66 -17.68 -6.55
C GLU A 26 -4.51 -17.88 -7.53
N LYS A 27 -4.18 -16.83 -8.29
CA LYS A 27 -3.09 -16.86 -9.28
C LYS A 27 -2.12 -15.73 -9.01
N CYS A 28 -0.89 -15.88 -9.50
CA CYS A 28 0.10 -14.82 -9.41
C CYS A 28 -0.38 -13.56 -10.11
N MET A 29 -0.15 -12.42 -9.48
CA MET A 29 -0.48 -11.13 -10.09
C MET A 29 0.55 -10.80 -11.17
N THR A 30 0.07 -10.23 -12.27
CA THR A 30 0.93 -9.68 -13.31
C THR A 30 1.55 -8.36 -12.83
N ASP A 31 2.58 -7.88 -13.54
CA ASP A 31 3.19 -6.59 -13.21
C ASP A 31 2.18 -5.46 -13.27
N GLU A 32 1.25 -5.51 -14.23
CA GLU A 32 0.19 -4.51 -14.34
C GLU A 32 -0.75 -4.53 -13.14
N GLU A 33 -1.10 -5.72 -12.68
CA GLU A 33 -1.96 -5.88 -11.51
C GLU A 33 -1.25 -5.37 -10.24
N LEU A 34 0.05 -5.66 -10.11
CA LEU A 34 0.85 -5.18 -8.98
C LEU A 34 0.89 -3.65 -8.95
N GLU A 35 1.11 -3.02 -10.09
CA GLU A 35 1.12 -1.56 -10.18
C GLU A 35 -0.24 -0.96 -9.85
N ALA A 36 -1.31 -1.56 -10.36
CA ALA A 36 -2.68 -1.11 -10.07
C ALA A 36 -2.98 -1.21 -8.57
N LYS A 37 -2.56 -2.29 -7.93
CA LYS A 37 -2.78 -2.47 -6.49
C LYS A 37 -1.97 -1.47 -5.67
N LYS A 38 -0.75 -1.16 -6.06
CA LYS A 38 0.07 -0.15 -5.39
C LYS A 38 -0.63 1.20 -5.39
N ILE A 39 -1.10 1.63 -6.56
CA ILE A 39 -1.79 2.91 -6.74
C ILE A 39 -3.09 2.93 -5.93
N GLU A 40 -3.90 1.89 -6.07
CA GLU A 40 -5.20 1.78 -5.39
C GLU A 40 -5.08 1.95 -3.88
N PHE A 41 -4.17 1.22 -3.25
CA PHE A 41 -4.01 1.29 -1.81
C PHE A 41 -3.43 2.62 -1.35
N SER A 42 -2.43 3.15 -2.06
CA SER A 42 -1.84 4.43 -1.70
C SER A 42 -2.86 5.58 -1.80
N GLU A 43 -3.66 5.60 -2.86
CA GLU A 43 -4.72 6.60 -3.02
C GLU A 43 -5.79 6.46 -1.94
N TYR A 44 -6.20 5.24 -1.64
CA TYR A 44 -7.17 4.97 -0.59
C TYR A 44 -6.68 5.51 0.76
N MET A 45 -5.44 5.25 1.11
CA MET A 45 -4.88 5.72 2.38
C MET A 45 -4.72 7.23 2.41
N GLN A 46 -4.27 7.84 1.31
CA GLN A 46 -4.14 9.29 1.22
C GLN A 46 -5.50 9.99 1.36
N GLU A 47 -6.53 9.46 0.71
CA GLU A 47 -7.89 10.01 0.81
C GLU A 47 -8.47 9.85 2.21
N THR A 48 -8.25 8.68 2.82
CA THR A 48 -8.72 8.41 4.18
C THR A 48 -8.11 9.38 5.18
N TYR A 49 -6.81 9.63 5.08
CA TYR A 49 -6.12 10.56 5.97
C TYR A 49 -6.49 12.02 5.65
N ALA A 50 -6.64 12.36 4.37
CA ALA A 50 -7.05 13.69 3.96
C ALA A 50 -8.41 14.06 4.51
N SER A 51 -9.33 13.11 4.60
CA SER A 51 -10.66 13.33 5.19
C SER A 51 -10.59 13.70 6.67
N LYS A 52 -9.48 13.40 7.32
CA LYS A 52 -9.20 13.76 8.71
C LYS A 52 -8.32 15.01 8.84
N GLY A 53 -8.03 15.68 7.71
CA GLY A 53 -7.18 16.85 7.69
C GLY A 53 -5.70 16.54 7.75
N ILE A 54 -5.28 15.30 7.45
CA ILE A 54 -3.90 14.87 7.52
C ILE A 54 -3.34 14.67 6.12
N ASN A 55 -2.21 15.31 5.83
CA ASN A 55 -1.50 15.12 4.57
C ASN A 55 -0.50 13.97 4.72
N LEU A 56 -0.77 12.87 4.02
CA LEU A 56 0.05 11.67 4.08
C LEU A 56 0.97 11.62 2.88
N GLU A 57 2.28 11.61 3.12
CA GLU A 57 3.28 11.48 2.07
C GLU A 57 3.68 10.02 1.92
N ILE A 58 3.60 9.48 0.70
CA ILE A 58 4.04 8.12 0.43
C ILE A 58 5.53 8.15 0.09
N ILE A 59 6.35 7.55 0.94
CA ILE A 59 7.80 7.48 0.74
C ILE A 59 8.17 6.25 -0.06
N GLU A 60 7.53 5.12 0.24
CA GLU A 60 7.83 3.84 -0.41
C GLU A 60 6.57 3.00 -0.47
N ASN A 61 6.42 2.25 -1.54
CA ASN A 61 5.25 1.41 -1.77
C ASN A 61 5.74 0.13 -2.45
N SER A 62 5.62 -0.99 -1.76
CA SER A 62 6.10 -2.27 -2.26
C SER A 62 5.07 -3.38 -2.05
N ILE A 63 5.06 -4.33 -2.96
CA ILE A 63 4.27 -5.55 -2.83
C ILE A 63 5.22 -6.72 -3.03
N THR A 64 5.25 -7.62 -2.05
CA THR A 64 6.08 -8.83 -2.11
C THR A 64 5.24 -10.06 -1.85
N GLU A 65 5.59 -11.17 -2.49
CA GLU A 65 4.93 -12.45 -2.25
C GLU A 65 5.44 -13.01 -0.92
N VAL A 66 4.50 -13.43 -0.07
CA VAL A 66 4.83 -14.03 1.22
C VAL A 66 5.02 -15.52 1.03
N ARG A 67 6.11 -16.08 1.54
CA ARG A 67 6.44 -17.49 1.42
C ARG A 67 6.67 -18.15 2.77
#